data_bf9a219556c3a027d17afc0cf4378b4f
#
_entry.id   bf9a219556c3a027d17afc0cf4378b4f
#
_cell.length_a   1.000
_cell.length_b   1.000
_cell.length_c   1.000
_cell.angle_alpha   90.00
_cell.angle_beta   90.00
_cell.angle_gamma   90.00
#
_symmetry.space_group_name_H-M   'P 1'
#
loop_
_entity.id
_entity.type
_entity.pdbx_description
1 polymer ?
#
loop_
_entity_poly.entity_id
_entity_poly.type
_entity_poly.pdbx_seq_one_letter_code
_entity_poly.pdbx_strand_id
1 'polypeptide(L)'
;AGITGLKLEVEALVQINTFGKDIVFTIPQTNPAFETMRDEKGQVMEESRTENVPAFNGDGSPQLDADGNRLTNPTTVRTVTIKGEAKNIDGTYQPAGWYILIRASGKLTIAGGFEVEANMFFLIADKKFTLSINGYMTLGPIGKVQVNAYVDISSAGMVGAFRLEVASGEALGKSIGLEISAKLRMELNTTSEVKTVKLDEKTTLTLNPGVLVRVEGKIIFAGVLEAEVWVQISYGNGAFRMEGRARAD
;
A
#
# COMPACT_ATOMS: atom_id res chain seq x y z
N ALA A 1 1.92 2.94 27.15
CA ALA A 1 1.41 4.31 27.26
C ALA A 1 0.91 4.74 25.88
N GLY A 2 -0.40 4.82 25.68
CA GLY A 2 -0.99 5.31 24.43
C GLY A 2 -1.07 6.83 24.43
N ILE A 3 -0.90 7.43 23.25
CA ILE A 3 -1.21 8.86 23.07
C ILE A 3 -2.72 9.00 23.12
N THR A 4 -3.23 9.83 24.02
CA THR A 4 -4.67 10.06 24.19
C THR A 4 -5.26 10.53 22.86
N GLY A 5 -6.30 9.82 22.37
CA GLY A 5 -6.95 10.13 21.10
C GLY A 5 -6.31 9.52 19.85
N LEU A 6 -5.27 8.66 20.00
CA LEU A 6 -4.68 7.90 18.91
C LEU A 6 -4.82 6.41 19.20
N LYS A 7 -5.45 5.66 18.29
CA LYS A 7 -5.53 4.20 18.33
C LYS A 7 -4.91 3.64 17.05
N LEU A 8 -3.93 2.76 17.20
CA LEU A 8 -3.25 2.07 16.10
C LEU A 8 -3.49 0.57 16.23
N GLU A 9 -4.07 -0.02 15.19
CA GLU A 9 -4.27 -1.46 15.03
C GLU A 9 -3.56 -1.88 13.75
N VAL A 10 -2.39 -2.52 13.87
CA VAL A 10 -1.53 -2.85 12.72
C VAL A 10 -1.04 -4.29 12.83
N GLU A 11 -1.13 -5.01 11.73
CA GLU A 11 -0.36 -6.23 11.48
C GLU A 11 0.83 -5.86 10.60
N ALA A 12 2.04 -6.24 11.01
CA ALA A 12 3.23 -5.93 10.24
C ALA A 12 4.15 -7.15 10.11
N LEU A 13 4.65 -7.39 8.90
CA LEU A 13 5.74 -8.28 8.60
C LEU A 13 6.99 -7.44 8.32
N VAL A 14 8.04 -7.67 9.10
CA VAL A 14 9.36 -7.07 8.87
C VAL A 14 10.34 -8.19 8.56
N GLN A 15 11.00 -8.12 7.42
CA GLN A 15 12.04 -9.07 7.02
C GLN A 15 13.31 -8.30 6.69
N ILE A 16 14.42 -8.77 7.25
CA ILE A 16 15.75 -8.22 6.99
C ILE A 16 16.65 -9.38 6.64
N ASN A 17 17.26 -9.35 5.46
CA ASN A 17 18.25 -10.32 5.06
C ASN A 17 19.49 -9.59 4.53
N THR A 18 20.61 -9.80 5.19
CA THR A 18 21.89 -9.16 4.83
C THR A 18 22.85 -10.14 4.14
N PHE A 19 22.47 -11.40 3.99
CA PHE A 19 23.33 -12.48 3.52
C PHE A 19 23.11 -12.87 2.06
N GLY A 20 21.99 -12.45 1.46
CA GLY A 20 21.64 -12.80 0.09
C GLY A 20 21.36 -14.30 -0.14
N LYS A 21 21.05 -15.05 0.92
CA LYS A 21 20.68 -16.46 0.87
C LYS A 21 19.56 -16.76 1.85
N ASP A 22 18.85 -17.85 1.64
CA ASP A 22 17.80 -18.28 2.56
C ASP A 22 18.39 -18.53 3.95
N ILE A 23 17.73 -17.99 4.97
CA ILE A 23 18.04 -18.20 6.38
C ILE A 23 16.84 -18.86 7.02
N VAL A 24 17.07 -20.04 7.57
CA VAL A 24 16.05 -20.79 8.33
C VAL A 24 16.41 -20.74 9.79
N PHE A 25 15.46 -20.36 10.63
CA PHE A 25 15.63 -20.40 12.08
C PHE A 25 14.36 -20.92 12.75
N THR A 26 14.56 -21.58 13.89
CA THR A 26 13.48 -22.07 14.74
C THR A 26 12.92 -20.91 15.55
N ILE A 27 11.60 -20.91 15.74
CA ILE A 27 10.93 -19.92 16.59
C ILE A 27 11.12 -20.36 18.05
N PRO A 28 11.83 -19.59 18.89
CA PRO A 28 11.97 -19.92 20.28
C PRO A 28 10.69 -19.55 21.05
N GLN A 29 10.27 -20.41 21.97
CA GLN A 29 9.23 -20.08 22.92
C GLN A 29 9.78 -19.04 23.92
N THR A 30 9.02 -17.98 24.17
CA THR A 30 9.40 -16.92 25.10
C THR A 30 8.40 -16.81 26.27
N ASN A 31 8.90 -16.40 27.43
CA ASN A 31 8.07 -16.04 28.58
C ASN A 31 7.51 -14.60 28.41
N PRO A 32 6.62 -14.11 29.30
CA PRO A 32 6.07 -12.76 29.23
C PRO A 32 7.12 -11.62 29.31
N ALA A 33 8.35 -11.91 29.79
CA ALA A 33 9.47 -10.97 29.81
C ALA A 33 10.31 -11.02 28.50
N PHE A 34 9.85 -11.76 27.48
CA PHE A 34 10.54 -12.00 26.20
C PHE A 34 11.87 -12.75 26.32
N GLU A 35 12.09 -13.47 27.42
CA GLU A 35 13.26 -14.33 27.56
C GLU A 35 13.00 -15.69 26.93
N THR A 36 14.00 -16.25 26.24
CA THR A 36 13.92 -17.56 25.60
C THR A 36 13.74 -18.65 26.64
N MET A 37 12.67 -19.41 26.57
CA MET A 37 12.41 -20.55 27.44
C MET A 37 13.31 -21.74 27.07
N ARG A 38 13.77 -22.45 28.11
CA ARG A 38 14.61 -23.65 27.94
C ARG A 38 14.00 -24.79 28.72
N ASP A 39 14.20 -26.01 28.22
CA ASP A 39 13.81 -27.23 28.89
C ASP A 39 14.75 -27.56 30.09
N GLU A 40 14.46 -28.66 30.81
CA GLU A 40 15.28 -29.13 31.93
C GLU A 40 16.73 -29.48 31.55
N LYS A 41 17.01 -29.68 30.26
CA LYS A 41 18.32 -29.95 29.70
C LYS A 41 19.01 -28.69 29.16
N GLY A 42 18.38 -27.52 29.32
CA GLY A 42 18.90 -26.23 28.82
C GLY A 42 18.73 -26.03 27.32
N GLN A 43 17.99 -26.89 26.62
CA GLN A 43 17.70 -26.71 25.19
C GLN A 43 16.58 -25.70 24.97
N VAL A 44 16.67 -24.92 23.90
CA VAL A 44 15.65 -23.95 23.55
C VAL A 44 14.33 -24.65 23.24
N MET A 45 13.27 -24.25 23.94
CA MET A 45 11.93 -24.72 23.62
C MET A 45 11.43 -24.02 22.35
N GLU A 46 10.88 -24.80 21.43
CA GLU A 46 10.36 -24.30 20.15
C GLU A 46 8.88 -23.95 20.26
N GLU A 47 8.50 -22.83 19.70
CA GLU A 47 7.11 -22.42 19.61
C GLU A 47 6.50 -22.90 18.28
N SER A 48 5.27 -23.38 18.37
CA SER A 48 4.45 -23.73 17.22
C SER A 48 3.42 -22.63 17.02
N ARG A 49 3.43 -21.96 15.88
CA ARG A 49 2.42 -20.95 15.55
C ARG A 49 1.65 -21.33 14.28
N THR A 50 0.42 -20.87 14.17
CA THR A 50 -0.37 -21.04 12.96
C THR A 50 -0.20 -19.83 12.08
N GLU A 51 0.24 -20.04 10.85
CA GLU A 51 0.28 -19.02 9.80
C GLU A 51 -0.79 -19.29 8.76
N ASN A 52 -1.49 -18.26 8.30
CA ASN A 52 -2.41 -18.34 7.19
C ASN A 52 -1.61 -18.26 5.88
N VAL A 53 -1.48 -19.38 5.21
CA VAL A 53 -0.74 -19.48 3.94
C VAL A 53 -1.74 -19.36 2.78
N PRO A 54 -1.47 -18.55 1.76
CA PRO A 54 -2.33 -18.47 0.57
C PRO A 54 -2.57 -19.85 -0.04
N ALA A 55 -3.83 -20.18 -0.29
CA ALA A 55 -4.22 -21.41 -0.96
C ALA A 55 -4.09 -21.25 -2.49
N PHE A 56 -3.56 -22.29 -3.16
CA PHE A 56 -3.41 -22.32 -4.61
C PHE A 56 -4.10 -23.55 -5.19
N ASN A 57 -4.61 -23.41 -6.41
CA ASN A 57 -5.09 -24.51 -7.23
C ASN A 57 -3.91 -25.35 -7.78
N GLY A 58 -4.18 -26.51 -8.33
CA GLY A 58 -3.15 -27.37 -8.90
C GLY A 58 -2.40 -26.77 -10.11
N ASP A 59 -2.95 -25.75 -10.74
CA ASP A 59 -2.33 -24.98 -11.83
C ASP A 59 -1.50 -23.79 -11.33
N GLY A 60 -1.39 -23.59 -10.01
CA GLY A 60 -0.67 -22.48 -9.39
C GLY A 60 -1.46 -21.17 -9.30
N SER A 61 -2.70 -21.14 -9.74
CA SER A 61 -3.57 -19.99 -9.55
C SER A 61 -4.04 -19.87 -8.09
N PRO A 62 -4.28 -18.65 -7.55
CA PRO A 62 -4.79 -18.49 -6.19
C PRO A 62 -6.23 -19.02 -6.10
N GLN A 63 -6.54 -19.72 -5.00
CA GLN A 63 -7.92 -20.04 -4.68
C GLN A 63 -8.65 -18.80 -4.17
N LEU A 64 -9.87 -18.60 -4.64
CA LEU A 64 -10.72 -17.47 -4.26
C LEU A 64 -12.01 -17.97 -3.63
N ASP A 65 -12.57 -17.18 -2.71
CA ASP A 65 -13.94 -17.40 -2.21
C ASP A 65 -14.99 -16.90 -3.22
N ALA A 66 -16.27 -17.04 -2.87
CA ALA A 66 -17.39 -16.61 -3.71
C ALA A 66 -17.40 -15.09 -3.99
N ASP A 67 -16.77 -14.29 -3.14
CA ASP A 67 -16.65 -12.83 -3.25
C ASP A 67 -15.38 -12.39 -3.99
N GLY A 68 -14.54 -13.36 -4.42
CA GLY A 68 -13.30 -13.11 -5.15
C GLY A 68 -12.08 -12.80 -4.25
N ASN A 69 -12.18 -12.99 -2.93
CA ASN A 69 -11.05 -12.83 -2.03
C ASN A 69 -10.18 -14.08 -2.02
N ARG A 70 -8.89 -13.90 -1.75
CA ARG A 70 -7.95 -15.03 -1.66
C ARG A 70 -8.23 -15.88 -0.43
N LEU A 71 -8.38 -17.19 -0.64
CA LEU A 71 -8.44 -18.16 0.44
C LEU A 71 -7.05 -18.38 1.06
N THR A 72 -7.03 -18.63 2.35
CA THR A 72 -5.83 -19.02 3.10
C THR A 72 -6.09 -20.28 3.87
N ASN A 73 -5.08 -21.13 3.98
CA ASN A 73 -5.11 -22.35 4.79
C ASN A 73 -4.25 -22.15 6.04
N PRO A 74 -4.73 -22.48 7.24
CA PRO A 74 -3.90 -22.46 8.43
C PRO A 74 -2.83 -23.55 8.36
N THR A 75 -1.59 -23.18 8.60
CA THR A 75 -0.45 -24.09 8.64
C THR A 75 0.32 -23.87 9.93
N THR A 76 0.56 -24.95 10.68
CA THR A 76 1.39 -24.88 11.88
C THR A 76 2.87 -24.87 11.49
N VAL A 77 3.59 -23.82 11.90
CA VAL A 77 5.02 -23.65 11.60
C VAL A 77 5.85 -23.60 12.89
N ARG A 78 7.01 -24.22 12.89
CA ARG A 78 8.01 -24.18 13.98
C ARG A 78 9.28 -23.46 13.56
N THR A 79 9.45 -23.27 12.25
CA THR A 79 10.60 -22.60 11.67
C THR A 79 10.15 -21.45 10.78
N VAL A 80 10.95 -20.39 10.71
CA VAL A 80 10.76 -19.27 9.79
C VAL A 80 11.90 -19.27 8.79
N THR A 81 11.56 -19.13 7.51
CA THR A 81 12.54 -18.96 6.44
C THR A 81 12.48 -17.52 5.96
N ILE A 82 13.59 -16.79 6.13
CA ILE A 82 13.80 -15.48 5.49
C ILE A 82 14.53 -15.74 4.19
N LYS A 83 13.84 -15.51 3.06
CA LYS A 83 14.39 -15.76 1.73
C LYS A 83 15.58 -14.86 1.43
N GLY A 84 16.55 -15.35 0.65
CA GLY A 84 17.67 -14.56 0.15
C GLY A 84 17.25 -13.51 -0.87
N GLU A 85 16.07 -13.65 -1.43
CA GLU A 85 15.47 -12.78 -2.42
C GLU A 85 14.25 -12.06 -1.85
N ALA A 86 14.17 -10.74 -2.02
CA ALA A 86 13.01 -9.97 -1.61
C ALA A 86 11.89 -10.06 -2.64
N LYS A 87 10.66 -10.29 -2.19
CA LYS A 87 9.48 -10.32 -3.06
C LYS A 87 8.94 -8.91 -3.27
N ASN A 88 8.86 -8.48 -4.54
CA ASN A 88 8.27 -7.23 -4.97
C ASN A 88 6.76 -7.18 -4.72
N ILE A 89 6.18 -5.99 -4.87
CA ILE A 89 4.73 -5.79 -4.77
C ILE A 89 3.94 -6.52 -5.86
N ASP A 90 4.50 -6.65 -7.05
CA ASP A 90 3.91 -7.35 -8.20
C ASP A 90 4.08 -8.88 -8.14
N GLY A 91 4.73 -9.38 -7.08
CA GLY A 91 4.95 -10.80 -6.86
C GLY A 91 6.25 -11.34 -7.46
N THR A 92 6.98 -10.59 -8.26
CA THR A 92 8.32 -10.94 -8.75
C THR A 92 9.35 -10.89 -7.62
N TYR A 93 10.53 -11.44 -7.85
CA TYR A 93 11.62 -11.42 -6.87
C TYR A 93 12.76 -10.53 -7.33
N GLN A 94 13.34 -9.79 -6.39
CA GLN A 94 14.63 -9.13 -6.59
C GLN A 94 15.75 -10.17 -6.64
N PRO A 95 16.88 -9.89 -7.31
CA PRO A 95 18.06 -10.72 -7.20
C PRO A 95 18.47 -10.96 -5.75
N ALA A 96 19.05 -12.12 -5.46
CA ALA A 96 19.54 -12.45 -4.13
C ALA A 96 20.55 -11.41 -3.65
N GLY A 97 20.33 -10.86 -2.45
CA GLY A 97 21.12 -9.77 -1.91
C GLY A 97 20.58 -9.30 -0.56
N TRP A 98 21.20 -8.26 -0.01
CA TRP A 98 20.68 -7.66 1.21
C TRP A 98 19.38 -6.89 0.91
N TYR A 99 18.42 -6.97 1.82
CA TYR A 99 17.19 -6.20 1.73
C TYR A 99 16.56 -5.93 3.10
N ILE A 100 15.71 -4.91 3.13
CA ILE A 100 14.74 -4.63 4.18
C ILE A 100 13.37 -4.59 3.53
N LEU A 101 12.47 -5.48 3.94
CA LEU A 101 11.09 -5.55 3.50
C LEU A 101 10.16 -5.32 4.69
N ILE A 102 9.23 -4.38 4.55
CA ILE A 102 8.15 -4.15 5.50
C ILE A 102 6.83 -4.24 4.74
N ARG A 103 5.94 -5.08 5.22
CA ARG A 103 4.53 -5.11 4.83
C ARG A 103 3.70 -4.83 6.04
N ALA A 104 2.85 -3.86 5.98
CA ALA A 104 1.96 -3.51 7.07
C ALA A 104 0.54 -3.37 6.54
N SER A 105 -0.41 -3.87 7.32
CA SER A 105 -1.84 -3.69 7.11
C SER A 105 -2.46 -3.24 8.41
N GLY A 106 -3.26 -2.20 8.39
CA GLY A 106 -3.85 -1.75 9.63
C GLY A 106 -4.70 -0.51 9.54
N LYS A 107 -5.25 -0.16 10.71
CA LYS A 107 -6.14 0.96 10.93
C LYS A 107 -5.56 1.92 11.95
N LEU A 108 -5.50 3.18 11.59
CA LEU A 108 -5.17 4.29 12.48
C LEU A 108 -6.44 5.12 12.69
N THR A 109 -6.86 5.25 13.95
CA THR A 109 -7.97 6.12 14.34
C THR A 109 -7.42 7.31 15.12
N ILE A 110 -7.81 8.51 14.71
CA ILE A 110 -7.43 9.78 15.35
C ILE A 110 -8.67 10.37 16.00
N ALA A 111 -8.54 10.90 17.22
CA ALA A 111 -9.64 11.58 17.92
C ALA A 111 -10.28 12.65 17.03
N GLY A 112 -11.61 12.63 16.94
CA GLY A 112 -12.35 13.53 16.06
C GLY A 112 -12.94 12.89 14.80
N GLY A 113 -12.77 11.56 14.64
CA GLY A 113 -13.46 10.80 13.58
C GLY A 113 -12.67 10.65 12.28
N PHE A 114 -11.35 10.84 12.32
CA PHE A 114 -10.49 10.49 11.19
C PHE A 114 -10.00 9.05 11.36
N GLU A 115 -10.20 8.25 10.32
CA GLU A 115 -9.69 6.88 10.25
C GLU A 115 -8.92 6.69 8.96
N VAL A 116 -7.73 6.07 9.07
CA VAL A 116 -6.93 5.65 7.91
C VAL A 116 -6.78 4.15 7.98
N GLU A 117 -7.21 3.46 6.96
CA GLU A 117 -7.05 2.02 6.80
C GLU A 117 -6.25 1.77 5.52
N ALA A 118 -5.03 1.23 5.66
CA ALA A 118 -4.13 1.10 4.52
C ALA A 118 -3.27 -0.16 4.60
N ASN A 119 -2.91 -0.65 3.41
CA ASN A 119 -1.83 -1.59 3.18
C ASN A 119 -0.60 -0.82 2.72
N MET A 120 0.51 -1.07 3.36
CA MET A 120 1.79 -0.45 3.06
C MET A 120 2.82 -1.53 2.69
N PHE A 121 3.54 -1.26 1.63
CA PHE A 121 4.68 -2.04 1.18
C PHE A 121 5.89 -1.13 1.09
N PHE A 122 6.97 -1.52 1.72
CA PHE A 122 8.25 -0.82 1.74
C PHE A 122 9.36 -1.82 1.47
N LEU A 123 10.21 -1.54 0.49
CA LEU A 123 11.33 -2.39 0.15
C LEU A 123 12.56 -1.54 -0.16
N ILE A 124 13.66 -1.86 0.50
CA ILE A 124 15.01 -1.43 0.11
C ILE A 124 15.76 -2.68 -0.32
N ALA A 125 16.21 -2.73 -1.55
CA ALA A 125 17.02 -3.82 -2.10
C ALA A 125 17.80 -3.32 -3.31
N ASP A 126 19.00 -3.82 -3.51
CA ASP A 126 19.84 -3.54 -4.68
C ASP A 126 19.90 -2.04 -5.07
N LYS A 127 20.17 -1.17 -4.09
CA LYS A 127 20.22 0.29 -4.25
C LYS A 127 18.92 0.91 -4.77
N LYS A 128 17.84 0.20 -4.61
CA LYS A 128 16.50 0.60 -4.99
C LYS A 128 15.64 0.72 -3.76
N PHE A 129 14.81 1.76 -3.74
CA PHE A 129 13.78 2.00 -2.74
C PHE A 129 12.41 1.95 -3.41
N THR A 130 11.50 1.14 -2.88
CA THR A 130 10.12 1.08 -3.35
C THR A 130 9.18 1.26 -2.17
N LEU A 131 8.22 2.17 -2.30
CA LEU A 131 7.12 2.39 -1.37
C LEU A 131 5.80 2.30 -2.12
N SER A 132 4.85 1.56 -1.57
CA SER A 132 3.47 1.57 -2.03
C SER A 132 2.52 1.68 -0.86
N ILE A 133 1.49 2.49 -1.00
CA ILE A 133 0.41 2.66 -0.04
C ILE A 133 -0.90 2.50 -0.81
N ASN A 134 -1.78 1.65 -0.30
CA ASN A 134 -3.11 1.44 -0.86
C ASN A 134 -4.11 1.35 0.30
N GLY A 135 -5.08 2.24 0.32
CA GLY A 135 -6.02 2.28 1.43
C GLY A 135 -7.12 3.30 1.30
N TYR A 136 -7.79 3.51 2.41
CA TYR A 136 -8.89 4.46 2.54
C TYR A 136 -8.66 5.39 3.71
N MET A 137 -9.09 6.64 3.56
CA MET A 137 -9.14 7.62 4.62
C MET A 137 -10.59 8.05 4.84
N THR A 138 -11.11 7.86 6.04
CA THR A 138 -12.44 8.31 6.44
C THR A 138 -12.32 9.70 7.09
N LEU A 139 -13.05 10.65 6.56
CA LEU A 139 -13.05 12.06 6.98
C LEU A 139 -14.27 12.38 7.87
N GLY A 140 -14.53 11.53 8.87
CA GLY A 140 -15.68 11.67 9.74
C GLY A 140 -17.00 11.67 8.98
N PRO A 141 -17.94 12.61 9.24
CA PRO A 141 -19.21 12.66 8.54
C PRO A 141 -19.13 13.14 7.09
N ILE A 142 -17.94 13.60 6.65
CA ILE A 142 -17.76 14.15 5.30
C ILE A 142 -17.72 13.03 4.25
N GLY A 143 -17.15 11.87 4.61
CA GLY A 143 -17.11 10.69 3.71
C GLY A 143 -15.75 10.00 3.65
N LYS A 144 -15.60 9.14 2.65
CA LYS A 144 -14.46 8.23 2.49
C LYS A 144 -13.70 8.50 1.19
N VAL A 145 -12.38 8.53 1.28
CA VAL A 145 -11.48 8.77 0.16
C VAL A 145 -10.53 7.59 0.00
N GLN A 146 -10.36 7.11 -1.22
CA GLN A 146 -9.36 6.12 -1.58
C GLN A 146 -8.02 6.79 -1.87
N VAL A 147 -6.95 6.22 -1.33
CA VAL A 147 -5.56 6.67 -1.51
C VAL A 147 -4.75 5.53 -2.10
N ASN A 148 -4.10 5.80 -3.23
CA ASN A 148 -3.13 4.89 -3.84
C ASN A 148 -1.85 5.67 -4.14
N ALA A 149 -0.74 5.22 -3.61
CA ALA A 149 0.57 5.84 -3.83
C ALA A 149 1.62 4.77 -4.16
N TYR A 150 2.48 5.09 -5.09
CA TYR A 150 3.65 4.30 -5.46
C TYR A 150 4.84 5.22 -5.68
N VAL A 151 5.98 4.87 -5.12
CA VAL A 151 7.25 5.57 -5.33
C VAL A 151 8.35 4.53 -5.48
N ASP A 152 9.18 4.72 -6.48
CA ASP A 152 10.35 3.92 -6.77
C ASP A 152 11.53 4.87 -7.01
N ILE A 153 12.60 4.71 -6.25
CA ILE A 153 13.82 5.51 -6.36
C ILE A 153 14.99 4.56 -6.62
N SER A 154 15.73 4.82 -7.67
CA SER A 154 16.90 4.05 -8.08
C SER A 154 18.00 4.95 -8.60
N SER A 155 19.13 4.39 -9.01
CA SER A 155 20.21 5.15 -9.66
C SER A 155 19.78 5.76 -11.01
N ALA A 156 18.73 5.23 -11.64
CA ALA A 156 18.18 5.76 -12.91
C ALA A 156 17.29 6.97 -12.71
N GLY A 157 16.84 7.25 -11.49
CA GLY A 157 15.92 8.33 -11.17
C GLY A 157 14.78 7.89 -10.27
N MET A 158 13.75 8.72 -10.21
CA MET A 158 12.54 8.52 -9.43
C MET A 158 11.33 8.32 -10.34
N VAL A 159 10.52 7.32 -10.00
CA VAL A 159 9.23 7.04 -10.64
C VAL A 159 8.17 7.02 -9.54
N GLY A 160 7.11 7.79 -9.70
CA GLY A 160 6.07 7.88 -8.68
C GLY A 160 4.70 8.13 -9.28
N ALA A 161 3.68 7.58 -8.61
CA ALA A 161 2.29 7.84 -8.90
C ALA A 161 1.51 7.97 -7.59
N PHE A 162 0.62 8.94 -7.54
CA PHE A 162 -0.28 9.18 -6.43
C PHE A 162 -1.68 9.42 -6.97
N ARG A 163 -2.66 8.74 -6.40
CA ARG A 163 -4.09 8.93 -6.67
C ARG A 163 -4.84 9.12 -5.38
N LEU A 164 -5.70 10.12 -5.37
CA LEU A 164 -6.70 10.35 -4.35
C LEU A 164 -8.05 10.45 -5.04
N GLU A 165 -9.01 9.64 -4.62
CA GLU A 165 -10.31 9.57 -5.27
C GLU A 165 -11.39 9.35 -4.21
N VAL A 166 -12.51 10.04 -4.33
CA VAL A 166 -13.70 9.74 -3.52
C VAL A 166 -14.10 8.29 -3.79
N ALA A 167 -14.38 7.53 -2.74
CA ALA A 167 -14.72 6.12 -2.87
C ALA A 167 -15.91 5.93 -3.84
N SER A 168 -15.84 4.88 -4.67
CA SER A 168 -16.84 4.63 -5.72
C SER A 168 -18.25 4.52 -5.13
N GLY A 169 -19.18 5.26 -5.70
CA GLY A 169 -20.58 5.32 -5.24
C GLY A 169 -20.82 6.21 -4.03
N GLU A 170 -19.78 6.87 -3.52
CA GLU A 170 -19.88 7.84 -2.43
C GLU A 170 -19.66 9.27 -2.96
N ALA A 171 -20.20 10.24 -2.24
CA ALA A 171 -19.88 11.66 -2.41
C ALA A 171 -19.53 12.24 -1.04
N LEU A 172 -18.47 13.06 -0.99
CA LEU A 172 -18.11 13.75 0.24
C LEU A 172 -19.15 14.82 0.56
N GLY A 173 -19.48 14.94 1.83
CA GLY A 173 -20.35 16.01 2.30
C GLY A 173 -21.85 15.80 2.07
N LYS A 174 -22.29 14.65 1.59
CA LYS A 174 -23.71 14.36 1.34
C LYS A 174 -24.60 14.55 2.57
N SER A 175 -24.07 14.25 3.76
CA SER A 175 -24.77 14.44 5.04
C SER A 175 -25.05 15.90 5.39
N ILE A 176 -24.38 16.85 4.75
CA ILE A 176 -24.52 18.29 4.97
C ILE A 176 -25.08 19.02 3.74
N GLY A 177 -25.68 18.29 2.79
CA GLY A 177 -26.25 18.86 1.57
C GLY A 177 -25.23 19.28 0.51
N LEU A 178 -23.98 18.84 0.64
CA LEU A 178 -22.90 19.11 -0.30
C LEU A 178 -22.40 17.78 -0.86
N GLU A 179 -22.54 17.55 -2.15
CA GLU A 179 -22.00 16.36 -2.80
C GLU A 179 -20.71 16.73 -3.55
N ILE A 180 -19.57 16.21 -3.08
CA ILE A 180 -18.27 16.40 -3.73
C ILE A 180 -17.78 15.07 -4.26
N SER A 181 -17.53 15.02 -5.55
CA SER A 181 -16.80 13.96 -6.20
C SER A 181 -15.49 14.55 -6.73
N ALA A 182 -14.34 14.05 -6.27
CA ALA A 182 -13.06 14.60 -6.66
C ALA A 182 -12.02 13.49 -6.88
N LYS A 183 -11.14 13.70 -7.86
CA LYS A 183 -9.99 12.87 -8.17
C LYS A 183 -8.76 13.73 -8.34
N LEU A 184 -7.68 13.35 -7.66
CA LEU A 184 -6.34 13.89 -7.84
C LEU A 184 -5.44 12.77 -8.37
N ARG A 185 -4.72 13.05 -9.44
CA ARG A 185 -3.70 12.18 -10.00
C ARG A 185 -2.40 12.96 -10.16
N MET A 186 -1.34 12.44 -9.57
CA MET A 186 0.01 12.97 -9.76
C MET A 186 0.89 11.83 -10.28
N GLU A 187 1.71 12.13 -11.27
CA GLU A 187 2.67 11.20 -11.86
C GLU A 187 4.01 11.90 -12.03
N LEU A 188 5.05 11.19 -11.70
CA LEU A 188 6.42 11.66 -11.82
C LEU A 188 7.29 10.55 -12.40
N ASN A 189 8.02 10.87 -13.45
CA ASN A 189 9.04 10.00 -13.99
C ASN A 189 10.26 10.85 -14.39
N THR A 190 11.30 10.82 -13.56
CA THR A 190 12.54 11.57 -13.83
C THR A 190 13.54 10.75 -14.66
N THR A 191 13.18 9.51 -15.02
CA THR A 191 14.00 8.71 -15.95
C THR A 191 13.77 9.15 -17.39
N SER A 192 14.64 8.76 -18.29
CA SER A 192 14.49 9.03 -19.73
C SER A 192 13.57 8.04 -20.47
N GLU A 193 13.09 7.00 -19.76
CA GLU A 193 12.31 5.92 -20.35
C GLU A 193 10.88 5.91 -19.84
N VAL A 194 9.96 5.39 -20.63
CA VAL A 194 8.60 5.09 -20.19
C VAL A 194 8.65 3.95 -19.15
N LYS A 195 8.01 4.14 -18.02
CA LYS A 195 7.95 3.15 -16.94
C LYS A 195 6.52 2.67 -16.73
N THR A 196 6.38 1.38 -16.45
CA THR A 196 5.10 0.78 -16.07
C THR A 196 5.16 0.43 -14.59
N VAL A 197 4.22 0.95 -13.82
CA VAL A 197 4.13 0.72 -12.38
C VAL A 197 2.78 0.10 -12.02
N LYS A 198 2.79 -0.78 -11.04
CA LYS A 198 1.59 -1.42 -10.51
C LYS A 198 1.23 -0.73 -9.19
N LEU A 199 0.11 -0.01 -9.16
CA LEU A 199 -0.39 0.67 -7.96
C LEU A 199 -1.02 -0.31 -6.98
N ASP A 200 -1.78 -1.26 -7.52
CA ASP A 200 -2.44 -2.33 -6.79
C ASP A 200 -2.59 -3.56 -7.68
N GLU A 201 -3.28 -4.60 -7.23
CA GLU A 201 -3.43 -5.86 -7.97
C GLU A 201 -4.14 -5.69 -9.34
N LYS A 202 -4.97 -4.66 -9.48
CA LYS A 202 -5.83 -4.42 -10.67
C LYS A 202 -5.37 -3.23 -11.50
N THR A 203 -4.60 -2.30 -10.90
CA THR A 203 -4.28 -1.02 -11.52
C THR A 203 -2.82 -0.95 -11.93
N THR A 204 -2.58 -0.87 -13.23
CA THR A 204 -1.26 -0.64 -13.82
C THR A 204 -1.24 0.70 -14.52
N LEU A 205 -0.19 1.49 -14.32
CA LEU A 205 0.01 2.79 -14.93
C LEU A 205 1.24 2.80 -15.82
N THR A 206 1.13 3.46 -16.97
CA THR A 206 2.26 3.80 -17.83
C THR A 206 2.63 5.26 -17.61
N LEU A 207 3.85 5.50 -17.14
CA LEU A 207 4.37 6.81 -16.76
C LEU A 207 5.39 7.26 -17.79
N ASN A 208 5.04 8.29 -18.57
CA ASN A 208 5.97 8.94 -19.49
C ASN A 208 6.98 9.79 -18.70
N PRO A 209 8.19 10.01 -19.22
CA PRO A 209 9.13 10.97 -18.65
C PRO A 209 8.51 12.34 -18.45
N GLY A 210 8.67 12.90 -17.24
CA GLY A 210 8.11 14.19 -16.88
C GLY A 210 7.26 14.18 -15.62
N VAL A 211 6.44 15.19 -15.47
CA VAL A 211 5.50 15.39 -14.36
C VAL A 211 4.10 15.61 -14.92
N LEU A 212 3.11 14.95 -14.35
CA LEU A 212 1.70 15.16 -14.61
C LEU A 212 0.96 15.38 -13.29
N VAL A 213 0.20 16.46 -13.19
CA VAL A 213 -0.77 16.69 -12.12
C VAL A 213 -2.12 16.92 -12.77
N ARG A 214 -3.11 16.12 -12.39
CA ARG A 214 -4.49 16.25 -12.87
C ARG A 214 -5.44 16.26 -11.70
N VAL A 215 -6.32 17.24 -11.69
CA VAL A 215 -7.42 17.37 -10.75
C VAL A 215 -8.70 17.43 -11.55
N GLU A 216 -9.66 16.61 -11.19
CA GLU A 216 -11.02 16.67 -11.72
C GLU A 216 -12.00 16.54 -10.56
N GLY A 217 -13.09 17.30 -10.60
CA GLY A 217 -14.07 17.29 -9.54
C GLY A 217 -15.42 17.81 -10.00
N LYS A 218 -16.44 17.34 -9.28
CA LYS A 218 -17.82 17.77 -9.41
C LYS A 218 -18.34 18.10 -8.03
N ILE A 219 -18.99 19.23 -7.91
CA ILE A 219 -19.65 19.68 -6.68
C ILE A 219 -21.11 19.90 -6.99
N ILE A 220 -22.00 19.29 -6.22
CA ILE A 220 -23.44 19.54 -6.26
C ILE A 220 -23.83 20.12 -4.92
N PHE A 221 -24.42 21.30 -4.93
CA PHE A 221 -24.91 21.98 -3.75
C PHE A 221 -26.43 21.91 -3.66
N ALA A 222 -26.92 21.34 -2.57
CA ALA A 222 -28.37 21.17 -2.26
C ALA A 222 -29.18 20.51 -3.41
N GLY A 223 -28.54 19.74 -4.29
CA GLY A 223 -29.15 19.12 -5.45
C GLY A 223 -29.60 20.09 -6.57
N VAL A 224 -29.20 21.36 -6.48
CA VAL A 224 -29.71 22.42 -7.38
C VAL A 224 -28.59 23.04 -8.24
N LEU A 225 -27.44 23.29 -7.66
CA LEU A 225 -26.30 23.88 -8.37
C LEU A 225 -25.24 22.82 -8.58
N GLU A 226 -24.83 22.63 -9.83
CA GLU A 226 -23.76 21.73 -10.23
C GLU A 226 -22.58 22.50 -10.81
N ALA A 227 -21.37 22.19 -10.37
CA ALA A 227 -20.15 22.75 -10.93
C ALA A 227 -19.13 21.61 -11.19
N GLU A 228 -18.58 21.59 -12.37
CA GLU A 228 -17.51 20.66 -12.78
C GLU A 228 -16.23 21.43 -13.06
N VAL A 229 -15.10 20.90 -12.57
CA VAL A 229 -13.77 21.46 -12.80
C VAL A 229 -12.82 20.36 -13.22
N TRP A 230 -12.04 20.64 -14.25
CA TRP A 230 -10.93 19.79 -14.67
C TRP A 230 -9.71 20.68 -14.93
N VAL A 231 -8.57 20.33 -14.33
CA VAL A 231 -7.30 21.02 -14.52
C VAL A 231 -6.20 19.97 -14.70
N GLN A 232 -5.36 20.16 -15.70
CA GLN A 232 -4.17 19.35 -15.91
C GLN A 232 -2.95 20.24 -16.08
N ILE A 233 -1.89 19.90 -15.36
CA ILE A 233 -0.57 20.52 -15.47
C ILE A 233 0.40 19.40 -15.86
N SER A 234 1.21 19.62 -16.88
CA SER A 234 2.25 18.68 -17.26
C SER A 234 3.55 19.39 -17.59
N TYR A 235 4.65 18.71 -17.31
CA TYR A 235 5.99 19.13 -17.72
C TYR A 235 6.72 17.92 -18.30
N GLY A 236 7.23 18.06 -19.51
CA GLY A 236 7.98 17.02 -20.20
C GLY A 236 8.63 17.58 -21.47
N ASN A 237 9.71 16.97 -21.90
CA ASN A 237 10.49 17.40 -23.08
C ASN A 237 10.85 18.91 -23.06
N GLY A 238 11.14 19.47 -21.88
CA GLY A 238 11.49 20.87 -21.72
C GLY A 238 10.32 21.85 -21.82
N ALA A 239 9.09 21.39 -21.95
CA ALA A 239 7.90 22.22 -22.09
C ALA A 239 6.94 22.07 -20.91
N PHE A 240 6.40 23.19 -20.47
CA PHE A 240 5.30 23.26 -19.50
C PHE A 240 3.99 23.47 -20.25
N ARG A 241 2.95 22.74 -19.86
CA ARG A 241 1.61 22.87 -20.39
C ARG A 241 0.59 22.88 -19.26
N MET A 242 -0.36 23.78 -19.34
CA MET A 242 -1.51 23.82 -18.45
C MET A 242 -2.80 23.88 -19.29
N GLU A 243 -3.73 23.02 -18.94
CA GLU A 243 -5.06 22.95 -19.57
C GLU A 243 -6.11 22.90 -18.46
N GLY A 244 -7.25 23.53 -18.68
CA GLY A 244 -8.34 23.54 -17.70
C GLY A 244 -9.71 23.76 -18.35
N ARG A 245 -10.74 23.23 -17.70
CA ARG A 245 -12.14 23.45 -18.03
C ARG A 245 -12.93 23.64 -16.74
N ALA A 246 -13.89 24.54 -16.79
CA ALA A 246 -14.87 24.72 -15.75
C ALA A 246 -16.24 24.86 -16.39
N ARG A 247 -17.24 24.21 -15.80
CA ARG A 247 -18.65 24.29 -16.20
C ARG A 247 -19.49 24.45 -14.94
N ALA A 248 -20.48 25.29 -14.98
CA ALA A 248 -21.51 25.41 -13.95
C ALA A 248 -22.86 25.36 -14.66
N ASP A 249 -23.80 24.58 -14.11
CA ASP A 249 -25.17 24.40 -14.55
C ASP A 249 -26.15 24.71 -13.40
#